data_337e7bdcc4ab2f98e86db74595192005
#
_entry.id   337e7bdcc4ab2f98e86db74595192005
#
_cell.length_a   1.000
_cell.length_b   1.000
_cell.length_c   1.000
_cell.angle_alpha   90.00
_cell.angle_beta   90.00
_cell.angle_gamma   90.00
#
_symmetry.space_group_name_H-M   'P 1'
#
loop_
_entity.id
_entity.type
_entity.pdbx_description
1 polymer ?
#
loop_
_entity_poly.entity_id
_entity_poly.type
_entity_poly.pdbx_seq_one_letter_code
_entity_poly.pdbx_strand_id
1 'polypeptide(L)'
;MPPFQYQFKSLNHLGLVAAMCRELKIAEYIDARITNDSDVRNVSIGQAVVAMIINGLGFSGQTLYMFPDFYEDKPIDRLIGEGIQADHLNDKILGRALDSLYDAGVSDLYLHLAIKVVNHLKLPYKALNLDGTSFHVDGDYNSNDDPDDLKCIHICRGYSRDHRPDLNQVVLQLMTENEAGIPVFMAPASGNVNDKTCFQEIIKNHLSCFRAALNSHYLVADAAMYVAETLQLLDDQKQRFISRVPLNIKDAKQLVGKAPAVSLKPVEGYEDYYFAQVPSTYGDVQQRWFLFLNKKRRQSEQKTLIRKMEKQSLKEARDLEKLRKKAFLCEDDALQAFALWQKQSKLCQSGSEPEVIRKPCYSGKGRPPSDSKPDHFEYFVHGVCFVACEKKEHAQASLGYFILSTNELDQNRLHAGELLSTYKSQQQVEGGFRFLKSPDFLVSSLYLKKPERIESLLMVMTLCLMVYAAIQHRIRHELKKQSRVFPNQKKKPCQNPTARWVFFCFQGINVLTVNNQEQHVVGLKEKQLTIIQILGISYESVYS
;
A
#
# COMPACT_ATOMS: atom_id res chain seq x y z
N MET A 1 38.19 -46.47 -12.62
CA MET A 1 36.80 -45.99 -12.46
C MET A 1 36.77 -44.56 -12.97
N PRO A 2 35.82 -44.16 -13.82
CA PRO A 2 35.70 -42.75 -14.16
C PRO A 2 35.45 -41.93 -12.87
N PRO A 3 35.99 -40.71 -12.77
CA PRO A 3 35.78 -39.90 -11.58
C PRO A 3 34.29 -39.61 -11.40
N PHE A 4 33.80 -39.70 -10.15
CA PHE A 4 32.42 -39.36 -9.84
C PHE A 4 32.15 -37.91 -10.26
N GLN A 5 31.14 -37.68 -11.08
CA GLN A 5 30.66 -36.36 -11.42
C GLN A 5 29.59 -35.93 -10.42
N TYR A 6 29.83 -34.81 -9.76
CA TYR A 6 28.89 -34.18 -8.83
C TYR A 6 28.39 -32.86 -9.39
N GLN A 7 27.09 -32.67 -9.41
CA GLN A 7 26.47 -31.40 -9.76
C GLN A 7 25.59 -30.95 -8.61
N PHE A 8 25.75 -29.69 -8.18
CA PHE A 8 24.93 -29.04 -7.17
C PHE A 8 24.00 -28.04 -7.82
N LYS A 9 22.71 -28.13 -7.54
CA LYS A 9 21.70 -27.14 -7.95
C LYS A 9 20.98 -26.57 -6.73
N SER A 10 20.85 -25.24 -6.67
CA SER A 10 20.27 -24.51 -5.54
C SER A 10 18.75 -24.65 -5.53
N LEU A 11 18.19 -25.40 -4.59
CA LEU A 11 16.75 -25.55 -4.40
C LEU A 11 16.19 -24.48 -3.46
N ASN A 12 16.84 -24.29 -2.31
CA ASN A 12 16.45 -23.31 -1.30
C ASN A 12 14.93 -23.33 -1.00
N HIS A 13 14.32 -22.15 -0.79
CA HIS A 13 12.88 -21.98 -0.58
C HIS A 13 12.06 -22.03 -1.88
N LEU A 14 12.71 -22.06 -3.05
CA LEU A 14 12.03 -22.12 -4.34
C LEU A 14 11.17 -23.37 -4.49
N GLY A 15 11.58 -24.47 -3.83
CA GLY A 15 10.76 -25.67 -3.76
C GLY A 15 9.42 -25.44 -3.06
N LEU A 16 9.35 -24.60 -2.02
CA LEU A 16 8.07 -24.22 -1.39
C LEU A 16 7.19 -23.41 -2.34
N VAL A 17 7.78 -22.52 -3.11
CA VAL A 17 7.07 -21.71 -4.12
C VAL A 17 6.52 -22.61 -5.22
N ALA A 18 7.34 -23.48 -5.78
CA ALA A 18 6.94 -24.41 -6.83
C ALA A 18 5.82 -25.36 -6.37
N ALA A 19 5.96 -25.93 -5.16
CA ALA A 19 4.92 -26.79 -4.58
C ALA A 19 3.60 -26.06 -4.39
N MET A 20 3.61 -24.81 -3.92
CA MET A 20 2.41 -23.98 -3.79
C MET A 20 1.79 -23.67 -5.16
N CYS A 21 2.57 -23.32 -6.18
CA CYS A 21 2.06 -23.10 -7.54
C CYS A 21 1.34 -24.35 -8.09
N ARG A 22 1.86 -25.55 -7.81
CA ARG A 22 1.22 -26.83 -8.18
C ARG A 22 -0.04 -27.09 -7.34
N GLU A 23 -0.01 -26.87 -6.03
CA GLU A 23 -1.18 -27.01 -5.14
C GLU A 23 -2.33 -26.12 -5.62
N LEU A 24 -2.02 -24.89 -6.03
CA LEU A 24 -3.00 -23.92 -6.55
C LEU A 24 -3.34 -24.16 -8.03
N LYS A 25 -2.65 -25.06 -8.71
CA LYS A 25 -2.84 -25.40 -10.13
C LYS A 25 -2.75 -24.19 -11.06
N ILE A 26 -1.75 -23.31 -10.83
CA ILE A 26 -1.63 -22.05 -11.57
C ILE A 26 -1.33 -22.28 -13.05
N ALA A 27 -0.36 -23.16 -13.36
CA ALA A 27 0.01 -23.45 -14.73
C ALA A 27 -1.16 -24.09 -15.50
N GLU A 28 -1.75 -25.12 -14.95
CA GLU A 28 -2.86 -25.87 -15.56
C GLU A 28 -4.08 -24.96 -15.78
N TYR A 29 -4.31 -24.03 -14.87
CA TYR A 29 -5.41 -23.09 -15.00
C TYR A 29 -5.22 -22.12 -16.17
N ILE A 30 -4.01 -21.59 -16.33
CA ILE A 30 -3.64 -20.65 -17.41
C ILE A 30 -3.66 -21.39 -18.76
N ASP A 31 -3.03 -22.55 -18.83
CA ASP A 31 -2.94 -23.37 -20.05
C ASP A 31 -4.31 -23.86 -20.54
N ALA A 32 -5.25 -24.09 -19.63
CA ALA A 32 -6.61 -24.48 -20.00
C ALA A 32 -7.46 -23.34 -20.60
N ARG A 33 -7.03 -22.07 -20.45
CA ARG A 33 -7.76 -20.89 -20.93
C ARG A 33 -7.12 -20.19 -22.09
N ILE A 34 -5.83 -20.31 -22.20
CA ILE A 34 -5.07 -19.69 -23.30
C ILE A 34 -4.69 -20.81 -24.25
N THR A 35 -5.21 -20.75 -25.47
CA THR A 35 -4.85 -21.71 -26.51
C THR A 35 -3.34 -21.67 -26.76
N ASN A 36 -2.68 -22.76 -26.42
CA ASN A 36 -1.29 -22.96 -26.79
C ASN A 36 -1.27 -23.46 -28.24
N ASP A 37 -0.54 -22.80 -29.14
CA ASP A 37 -0.07 -23.42 -30.38
C ASP A 37 1.00 -24.47 -29.98
N SER A 38 0.55 -25.54 -29.33
CA SER A 38 1.35 -26.37 -28.44
C SER A 38 2.31 -27.34 -29.12
N ASP A 39 2.18 -27.56 -30.41
CA ASP A 39 3.00 -28.60 -31.08
C ASP A 39 4.47 -28.21 -31.34
N VAL A 40 4.87 -26.98 -30.96
CA VAL A 40 6.22 -26.45 -31.22
C VAL A 40 6.90 -25.83 -29.98
N ARG A 41 6.27 -25.82 -28.81
CA ARG A 41 6.82 -25.10 -27.63
C ARG A 41 7.36 -26.05 -26.57
N ASN A 42 8.62 -25.83 -26.15
CA ASN A 42 9.24 -26.55 -25.04
C ASN A 42 8.66 -26.11 -23.67
N VAL A 43 8.02 -24.93 -23.58
CA VAL A 43 7.49 -24.36 -22.33
C VAL A 43 6.08 -23.82 -22.60
N SER A 44 5.09 -24.25 -21.83
CA SER A 44 3.72 -23.72 -21.90
C SER A 44 3.64 -22.29 -21.32
N ILE A 45 2.53 -21.59 -21.58
CA ILE A 45 2.29 -20.25 -21.03
C ILE A 45 2.20 -20.31 -19.51
N GLY A 46 1.47 -21.31 -18.96
CA GLY A 46 1.37 -21.51 -17.52
C GLY A 46 2.72 -21.82 -16.87
N GLN A 47 3.56 -22.64 -17.50
CA GLN A 47 4.91 -22.94 -17.02
C GLN A 47 5.80 -21.66 -17.04
N ALA A 48 5.70 -20.84 -18.09
CA ALA A 48 6.42 -19.57 -18.16
C ALA A 48 5.99 -18.61 -17.04
N VAL A 49 4.69 -18.55 -16.71
CA VAL A 49 4.17 -17.76 -15.58
C VAL A 49 4.71 -18.31 -14.25
N VAL A 50 4.70 -19.62 -14.04
CA VAL A 50 5.26 -20.23 -12.83
C VAL A 50 6.76 -19.94 -12.72
N ALA A 51 7.51 -19.97 -13.84
CA ALA A 51 8.91 -19.57 -13.85
C ALA A 51 9.07 -18.10 -13.41
N MET A 52 8.26 -17.19 -13.94
CA MET A 52 8.28 -15.78 -13.50
C MET A 52 7.94 -15.64 -12.02
N ILE A 53 6.99 -16.39 -11.48
CA ILE A 53 6.66 -16.37 -10.04
C ILE A 53 7.83 -16.86 -9.20
N ILE A 54 8.48 -17.96 -9.58
CA ILE A 54 9.63 -18.54 -8.86
C ILE A 54 10.80 -17.55 -8.88
N ASN A 55 11.09 -16.91 -10.00
CA ASN A 55 12.13 -15.89 -10.09
C ASN A 55 11.81 -14.68 -9.19
N GLY A 56 10.60 -14.13 -9.27
CA GLY A 56 10.17 -13.00 -8.44
C GLY A 56 10.25 -13.30 -6.95
N LEU A 57 9.82 -14.48 -6.52
CA LEU A 57 9.92 -14.92 -5.13
C LEU A 57 11.30 -15.45 -4.74
N GLY A 58 12.22 -15.59 -5.70
CA GLY A 58 13.65 -15.84 -5.47
C GLY A 58 14.40 -14.64 -4.90
N PHE A 59 13.81 -13.45 -4.98
CA PHE A 59 14.40 -12.18 -4.50
C PHE A 59 15.78 -11.91 -5.11
N SER A 60 15.97 -12.29 -6.37
CA SER A 60 17.26 -12.17 -7.06
C SER A 60 17.46 -10.82 -7.75
N GLY A 61 16.40 -10.03 -7.89
CA GLY A 61 16.47 -8.72 -8.50
C GLY A 61 16.84 -8.73 -9.99
N GLN A 62 16.54 -9.80 -10.73
CA GLN A 62 16.98 -9.95 -12.14
C GLN A 62 15.87 -9.61 -13.13
N THR A 63 16.26 -8.98 -14.25
CA THR A 63 15.37 -8.67 -15.38
C THR A 63 15.05 -9.90 -16.22
N LEU A 64 14.05 -9.83 -17.12
CA LEU A 64 13.67 -10.92 -18.01
C LEU A 64 14.83 -11.47 -18.88
N TYR A 65 15.81 -10.63 -19.22
CA TYR A 65 17.00 -11.05 -19.98
C TYR A 65 17.92 -11.99 -19.21
N MET A 66 17.90 -11.91 -17.88
CA MET A 66 18.76 -12.69 -16.99
C MET A 66 18.08 -13.97 -16.48
N PHE A 67 16.92 -14.33 -17.02
CA PHE A 67 16.21 -15.53 -16.57
C PHE A 67 16.98 -16.83 -16.85
N PRO A 68 17.60 -17.04 -18.02
CA PRO A 68 18.44 -18.20 -18.24
C PRO A 68 19.54 -18.33 -17.17
N ASP A 69 20.25 -17.23 -16.88
CA ASP A 69 21.31 -17.20 -15.86
C ASP A 69 20.77 -17.54 -14.45
N PHE A 70 19.57 -17.03 -14.10
CA PHE A 70 18.93 -17.37 -12.84
C PHE A 70 18.63 -18.85 -12.70
N TYR A 71 18.22 -19.51 -13.80
CA TYR A 71 17.83 -20.92 -13.78
C TYR A 71 18.98 -21.88 -14.04
N GLU A 72 20.17 -21.43 -14.43
CA GLU A 72 21.32 -22.30 -14.73
C GLU A 72 21.72 -23.19 -13.56
N ASP A 73 21.72 -22.64 -12.33
CA ASP A 73 22.06 -23.36 -11.11
C ASP A 73 20.82 -23.89 -10.35
N LYS A 74 19.65 -23.95 -10.95
CA LYS A 74 18.41 -24.42 -10.31
C LYS A 74 17.96 -25.79 -10.83
N PRO A 75 17.32 -26.62 -9.98
CA PRO A 75 16.75 -27.91 -10.41
C PRO A 75 15.40 -27.67 -11.12
N ILE A 76 15.43 -27.27 -12.39
CA ILE A 76 14.26 -26.84 -13.18
C ILE A 76 13.20 -27.93 -13.25
N ASP A 77 13.60 -29.19 -13.42
CA ASP A 77 12.68 -30.34 -13.47
C ASP A 77 11.81 -30.42 -12.21
N ARG A 78 12.41 -30.15 -11.03
CA ARG A 78 11.71 -30.12 -9.76
C ARG A 78 10.89 -28.86 -9.54
N LEU A 79 11.28 -27.74 -10.11
CA LEU A 79 10.64 -26.46 -9.90
C LEU A 79 9.50 -26.18 -10.88
N ILE A 80 9.70 -26.48 -12.16
CA ILE A 80 8.77 -26.11 -13.26
C ILE A 80 8.19 -27.38 -13.89
N GLY A 81 9.05 -28.26 -14.42
CA GLY A 81 8.64 -29.48 -15.10
C GLY A 81 9.78 -30.14 -15.83
N GLU A 82 9.60 -31.44 -16.16
CA GLU A 82 10.58 -32.25 -16.86
C GLU A 82 10.84 -31.74 -18.27
N GLY A 83 12.09 -31.86 -18.74
CA GLY A 83 12.52 -31.52 -20.10
C GLY A 83 12.70 -30.02 -20.36
N ILE A 84 12.44 -29.15 -19.38
CA ILE A 84 12.67 -27.72 -19.51
C ILE A 84 14.13 -27.41 -19.15
N GLN A 85 14.79 -26.62 -19.98
CA GLN A 85 16.16 -26.14 -19.77
C GLN A 85 16.17 -24.62 -19.55
N ALA A 86 17.26 -24.11 -18.98
CA ALA A 86 17.38 -22.67 -18.66
C ALA A 86 17.24 -21.78 -19.90
N ASP A 87 17.84 -22.17 -21.04
CA ASP A 87 17.76 -21.46 -22.30
C ASP A 87 16.36 -21.45 -22.94
N HIS A 88 15.49 -22.37 -22.55
CA HIS A 88 14.07 -22.32 -22.93
C HIS A 88 13.31 -21.18 -22.24
N LEU A 89 13.82 -20.62 -21.13
CA LEU A 89 13.20 -19.54 -20.37
C LEU A 89 13.78 -18.16 -20.76
N ASN A 90 13.99 -17.94 -22.04
CA ASN A 90 14.54 -16.68 -22.56
C ASN A 90 13.47 -15.57 -22.67
N ASP A 91 13.93 -14.34 -22.87
CA ASP A 91 13.11 -13.13 -22.98
C ASP A 91 12.03 -13.21 -24.06
N LYS A 92 12.27 -13.93 -25.16
CA LYS A 92 11.31 -14.11 -26.26
C LYS A 92 10.13 -14.98 -25.81
N ILE A 93 10.40 -16.09 -25.13
CA ILE A 93 9.35 -17.00 -24.62
C ILE A 93 8.55 -16.31 -23.53
N LEU A 94 9.22 -15.65 -22.57
CA LEU A 94 8.57 -14.91 -21.50
C LEU A 94 7.75 -13.73 -22.05
N GLY A 95 8.29 -12.99 -23.02
CA GLY A 95 7.58 -11.89 -23.67
C GLY A 95 6.32 -12.34 -24.42
N ARG A 96 6.36 -13.49 -25.11
CA ARG A 96 5.17 -14.09 -25.76
C ARG A 96 4.14 -14.56 -24.72
N ALA A 97 4.59 -15.10 -23.59
CA ALA A 97 3.68 -15.47 -22.50
C ALA A 97 2.94 -14.24 -21.96
N LEU A 98 3.65 -13.11 -21.77
CA LEU A 98 3.01 -11.85 -21.35
C LEU A 98 2.02 -11.34 -22.41
N ASP A 99 2.36 -11.38 -23.71
CA ASP A 99 1.46 -11.00 -24.80
C ASP A 99 0.17 -11.86 -24.75
N SER A 100 0.30 -13.18 -24.57
CA SER A 100 -0.85 -14.10 -24.50
C SER A 100 -1.73 -13.87 -23.24
N LEU A 101 -1.14 -13.49 -22.10
CA LEU A 101 -1.88 -13.12 -20.90
C LEU A 101 -2.71 -11.85 -21.14
N TYR A 102 -2.14 -10.86 -21.83
CA TYR A 102 -2.85 -9.64 -22.17
C TYR A 102 -4.05 -9.92 -23.08
N ASP A 103 -3.85 -10.68 -24.14
CA ASP A 103 -4.90 -11.05 -25.09
C ASP A 103 -6.06 -11.81 -24.42
N ALA A 104 -5.76 -12.58 -23.37
CA ALA A 104 -6.77 -13.30 -22.59
C ALA A 104 -7.52 -12.41 -21.55
N GLY A 105 -7.09 -11.15 -21.34
CA GLY A 105 -7.67 -10.22 -20.38
C GLY A 105 -7.18 -10.47 -18.95
N VAL A 106 -6.15 -9.75 -18.54
CA VAL A 106 -5.39 -9.96 -17.29
C VAL A 106 -6.27 -9.92 -16.03
N SER A 107 -7.22 -8.98 -15.93
CA SER A 107 -8.05 -8.81 -14.74
C SER A 107 -9.06 -9.94 -14.57
N ASP A 108 -9.72 -10.38 -15.64
CA ASP A 108 -10.70 -11.45 -15.61
C ASP A 108 -10.04 -12.82 -15.41
N LEU A 109 -8.92 -13.06 -16.12
CA LEU A 109 -8.14 -14.27 -15.95
C LEU A 109 -7.65 -14.41 -14.49
N TYR A 110 -7.14 -13.31 -13.92
CA TYR A 110 -6.71 -13.25 -12.54
C TYR A 110 -7.86 -13.52 -11.56
N LEU A 111 -8.99 -12.82 -11.72
CA LEU A 111 -10.17 -12.96 -10.85
C LEU A 111 -10.63 -14.40 -10.73
N HIS A 112 -10.79 -15.07 -11.87
CA HIS A 112 -11.28 -16.44 -11.88
C HIS A 112 -10.28 -17.43 -11.25
N LEU A 113 -8.97 -17.21 -11.41
CA LEU A 113 -7.94 -17.99 -10.72
C LEU A 113 -8.00 -17.74 -9.20
N ALA A 114 -8.07 -16.47 -8.80
CA ALA A 114 -8.11 -16.08 -7.39
C ALA A 114 -9.32 -16.68 -6.65
N ILE A 115 -10.50 -16.70 -7.26
CA ILE A 115 -11.69 -17.34 -6.71
C ILE A 115 -11.43 -18.84 -6.43
N LYS A 116 -10.78 -19.55 -7.37
CA LYS A 116 -10.42 -20.97 -7.16
C LYS A 116 -9.43 -21.14 -6.01
N VAL A 117 -8.43 -20.27 -5.93
CA VAL A 117 -7.41 -20.29 -4.89
C VAL A 117 -8.04 -20.12 -3.51
N VAL A 118 -8.89 -19.11 -3.33
CA VAL A 118 -9.50 -18.82 -2.04
C VAL A 118 -10.47 -19.91 -1.62
N ASN A 119 -11.23 -20.47 -2.58
CA ASN A 119 -12.09 -21.64 -2.33
C ASN A 119 -11.25 -22.88 -1.94
N HIS A 120 -10.12 -23.14 -2.61
CA HIS A 120 -9.21 -24.22 -2.26
C HIS A 120 -8.67 -24.08 -0.83
N LEU A 121 -8.27 -22.85 -0.46
CA LEU A 121 -7.76 -22.54 0.88
C LEU A 121 -8.86 -22.43 1.95
N LYS A 122 -10.14 -22.51 1.56
CA LYS A 122 -11.32 -22.40 2.44
C LYS A 122 -11.30 -21.14 3.31
N LEU A 123 -10.91 -20.01 2.72
CA LEU A 123 -10.86 -18.74 3.42
C LEU A 123 -12.27 -18.17 3.63
N PRO A 124 -12.58 -17.57 4.78
CA PRO A 124 -13.83 -16.86 4.99
C PRO A 124 -13.83 -15.53 4.24
N TYR A 125 -14.93 -15.20 3.56
CA TYR A 125 -15.09 -13.97 2.79
C TYR A 125 -15.83 -12.90 3.56
N LYS A 126 -15.38 -12.57 4.76
CA LYS A 126 -16.09 -11.60 5.60
C LYS A 126 -16.02 -10.20 5.02
N ALA A 127 -14.86 -9.81 4.53
CA ALA A 127 -14.64 -8.50 3.95
C ALA A 127 -13.58 -8.54 2.83
N LEU A 128 -13.74 -7.65 1.87
CA LEU A 128 -12.79 -7.39 0.79
C LEU A 128 -12.22 -5.99 0.97
N ASN A 129 -10.91 -5.87 1.04
CA ASN A 129 -10.21 -4.60 1.18
C ASN A 129 -9.77 -4.11 -0.20
N LEU A 130 -10.25 -2.95 -0.63
CA LEU A 130 -9.88 -2.30 -1.89
C LEU A 130 -8.94 -1.13 -1.63
N ASP A 131 -7.83 -1.10 -2.33
CA ASP A 131 -6.88 0.03 -2.35
C ASP A 131 -6.07 0.02 -3.65
N GLY A 132 -5.45 1.16 -3.98
CA GLY A 132 -4.63 1.32 -5.18
C GLY A 132 -3.22 1.79 -4.85
N THR A 133 -2.27 1.54 -5.75
CA THR A 133 -0.92 2.07 -5.64
C THR A 133 -0.34 2.39 -7.03
N SER A 134 0.64 3.30 -7.09
CA SER A 134 1.35 3.62 -8.32
C SER A 134 2.71 2.92 -8.37
N PHE A 135 3.13 2.48 -9.55
CA PHE A 135 4.48 1.98 -9.83
C PHE A 135 5.15 2.90 -10.84
N HIS A 136 6.37 3.30 -10.56
CA HIS A 136 7.18 4.08 -11.49
C HIS A 136 7.68 3.18 -12.61
N VAL A 137 7.77 3.78 -13.79
CA VAL A 137 8.28 3.12 -15.00
C VAL A 137 9.40 4.00 -15.54
N ASP A 138 10.59 3.43 -15.62
CA ASP A 138 11.75 4.10 -16.20
C ASP A 138 11.79 3.87 -17.72
N GLY A 139 11.90 4.93 -18.50
CA GLY A 139 12.01 4.90 -19.94
C GLY A 139 11.17 5.98 -20.62
N ASP A 140 11.45 6.19 -21.91
CA ASP A 140 10.65 7.06 -22.78
C ASP A 140 9.47 6.24 -23.35
N TYR A 141 8.30 6.51 -22.81
CA TYR A 141 7.03 6.00 -23.32
C TYR A 141 6.36 7.12 -24.13
N ASN A 142 6.98 7.49 -25.24
CA ASN A 142 6.37 8.39 -26.22
C ASN A 142 5.36 7.56 -27.02
N SER A 143 4.19 7.36 -26.44
CA SER A 143 3.07 6.85 -27.20
C SER A 143 2.62 7.97 -28.15
N ASN A 144 2.86 7.78 -29.45
CA ASN A 144 2.06 8.41 -30.49
C ASN A 144 0.65 7.79 -30.52
N ASP A 145 0.25 7.16 -29.42
CA ASP A 145 -1.00 6.46 -29.27
C ASP A 145 -2.09 7.51 -29.08
N ASP A 146 -3.11 7.38 -29.91
CA ASP A 146 -4.33 8.13 -29.83
C ASP A 146 -4.84 8.10 -28.38
N PRO A 147 -5.04 9.26 -27.71
CA PRO A 147 -5.60 9.28 -26.37
C PRO A 147 -6.94 8.55 -26.24
N ASP A 148 -7.60 8.27 -27.35
CA ASP A 148 -8.86 7.54 -27.46
C ASP A 148 -8.67 6.01 -27.68
N ASP A 149 -7.44 5.49 -27.76
CA ASP A 149 -7.20 4.04 -27.79
C ASP A 149 -7.40 3.44 -26.37
N LEU A 150 -8.65 3.09 -26.08
CA LEU A 150 -9.12 2.52 -24.80
C LEU A 150 -8.64 1.08 -24.53
N LYS A 151 -7.78 0.52 -25.41
CA LYS A 151 -7.43 -0.91 -25.32
C LYS A 151 -6.35 -1.23 -24.30
N CYS A 152 -5.45 -0.32 -24.00
CA CYS A 152 -4.39 -0.54 -23.02
C CYS A 152 -4.20 0.65 -22.08
N ILE A 153 -3.49 0.43 -20.97
CA ILE A 153 -3.17 1.49 -20.01
C ILE A 153 -2.19 2.50 -20.60
N HIS A 154 -2.38 3.78 -20.29
CA HIS A 154 -1.44 4.85 -20.64
C HIS A 154 -0.37 5.03 -19.56
N ILE A 155 0.89 4.91 -19.98
CA ILE A 155 2.05 5.14 -19.12
C ILE A 155 2.36 6.63 -19.16
N CYS A 156 1.98 7.34 -18.11
CA CYS A 156 2.06 8.79 -18.04
C CYS A 156 2.35 9.29 -16.62
N ARG A 157 2.70 10.58 -16.51
CA ARG A 157 2.86 11.24 -15.22
C ARG A 157 1.50 11.39 -14.54
N GLY A 158 1.50 11.25 -13.21
CA GLY A 158 0.29 11.38 -12.40
C GLY A 158 0.58 11.69 -10.95
N TYR A 159 -0.42 11.55 -10.09
CA TYR A 159 -0.23 11.70 -8.65
C TYR A 159 0.59 10.53 -8.12
N SER A 160 1.85 10.79 -7.79
CA SER A 160 2.76 9.77 -7.27
C SER A 160 2.63 9.64 -5.76
N ARG A 161 2.26 8.46 -5.27
CA ARG A 161 2.24 8.14 -3.83
C ARG A 161 3.65 8.03 -3.25
N ASP A 162 4.66 7.83 -4.09
CA ASP A 162 6.08 7.73 -3.71
C ASP A 162 6.82 9.07 -3.83
N HIS A 163 6.08 10.18 -4.01
CA HIS A 163 6.63 11.54 -4.14
C HIS A 163 7.57 11.73 -5.33
N ARG A 164 7.36 11.01 -6.43
CA ARG A 164 8.09 11.10 -7.69
C ARG A 164 7.16 11.52 -8.85
N PRO A 165 6.57 12.73 -8.82
CA PRO A 165 5.68 13.21 -9.89
C PRO A 165 6.42 13.49 -11.21
N ASP A 166 7.75 13.46 -11.18
CA ASP A 166 8.66 13.61 -12.31
C ASP A 166 8.74 12.37 -13.19
N LEU A 167 8.37 11.18 -12.68
CA LEU A 167 8.43 9.91 -13.38
C LEU A 167 7.08 9.50 -13.98
N ASN A 168 7.15 8.78 -15.10
CA ASN A 168 6.02 8.05 -15.64
C ASN A 168 5.62 6.93 -14.67
N GLN A 169 4.33 6.62 -14.60
CA GLN A 169 3.79 5.61 -13.68
C GLN A 169 2.61 4.88 -14.28
N VAL A 170 2.29 3.76 -13.70
CA VAL A 170 1.04 3.02 -13.85
C VAL A 170 0.42 2.82 -12.47
N VAL A 171 -0.89 2.66 -12.42
CA VAL A 171 -1.62 2.40 -11.18
C VAL A 171 -2.06 0.94 -11.15
N LEU A 172 -1.94 0.30 -10.01
CA LEU A 172 -2.49 -1.03 -9.74
C LEU A 172 -3.53 -0.93 -8.63
N GLN A 173 -4.75 -1.31 -8.96
CA GLN A 173 -5.82 -1.49 -7.99
C GLN A 173 -5.81 -2.94 -7.52
N LEU A 174 -5.85 -3.17 -6.21
CA LEU A 174 -5.93 -4.51 -5.62
C LEU A 174 -7.13 -4.62 -4.70
N MET A 175 -7.78 -5.78 -4.76
CA MET A 175 -8.74 -6.18 -3.76
C MET A 175 -8.23 -7.44 -3.06
N THR A 176 -8.11 -7.41 -1.73
CA THR A 176 -7.64 -8.56 -0.94
C THR A 176 -8.72 -9.03 0.01
N GLU A 177 -8.78 -10.33 0.25
CA GLU A 177 -9.57 -10.85 1.36
C GLU A 177 -8.92 -10.50 2.72
N ASN A 178 -9.69 -10.50 3.78
CA ASN A 178 -9.32 -9.88 5.06
C ASN A 178 -8.62 -10.80 6.08
N GLU A 179 -8.44 -12.10 5.81
CA GLU A 179 -7.80 -13.04 6.76
C GLU A 179 -6.34 -13.32 6.41
N ALA A 180 -6.09 -13.79 5.21
CA ALA A 180 -4.74 -14.13 4.74
C ALA A 180 -4.06 -13.00 3.96
N GLY A 181 -4.83 -11.99 3.50
CA GLY A 181 -4.35 -10.90 2.65
C GLY A 181 -4.09 -11.36 1.21
N ILE A 182 -4.79 -12.40 0.76
CA ILE A 182 -4.66 -12.91 -0.62
C ILE A 182 -5.37 -11.94 -1.56
N PRO A 183 -4.68 -11.45 -2.61
CA PRO A 183 -5.33 -10.65 -3.63
C PRO A 183 -6.38 -11.49 -4.38
N VAL A 184 -7.63 -11.03 -4.37
CA VAL A 184 -8.75 -11.68 -5.08
C VAL A 184 -9.08 -11.01 -6.40
N PHE A 185 -8.62 -9.77 -6.58
CA PHE A 185 -8.77 -9.02 -7.82
C PHE A 185 -7.61 -8.06 -8.01
N MET A 186 -7.27 -7.81 -9.25
CA MET A 186 -6.32 -6.79 -9.66
C MET A 186 -6.80 -6.10 -10.93
N ALA A 187 -6.57 -4.80 -11.03
CA ALA A 187 -6.82 -4.03 -12.24
C ALA A 187 -5.68 -3.03 -12.46
N PRO A 188 -4.92 -3.18 -13.55
CA PRO A 188 -4.03 -2.14 -14.03
C PRO A 188 -4.82 -0.91 -14.47
N ALA A 189 -4.27 0.28 -14.28
CA ALA A 189 -4.88 1.52 -14.72
C ALA A 189 -3.81 2.52 -15.16
N SER A 190 -4.22 3.49 -15.99
CA SER A 190 -3.33 4.54 -16.49
C SER A 190 -2.77 5.39 -15.35
N GLY A 191 -1.55 5.91 -15.54
CA GLY A 191 -0.80 6.59 -14.49
C GLY A 191 -1.44 7.87 -13.94
N ASN A 192 -2.34 8.51 -14.69
CA ASN A 192 -3.04 9.74 -14.32
C ASN A 192 -4.47 9.52 -13.81
N VAL A 193 -4.93 8.29 -13.69
CA VAL A 193 -6.31 7.98 -13.25
C VAL A 193 -6.48 8.32 -11.77
N ASN A 194 -7.67 8.84 -11.46
CA ASN A 194 -8.06 9.14 -10.08
C ASN A 194 -8.62 7.87 -9.41
N ASP A 195 -8.20 7.59 -8.17
CA ASP A 195 -8.66 6.44 -7.38
C ASP A 195 -10.19 6.36 -7.30
N LYS A 196 -10.89 7.50 -7.20
CA LYS A 196 -12.36 7.55 -7.13
C LYS A 196 -13.01 6.97 -8.38
N THR A 197 -12.52 7.34 -9.56
CA THR A 197 -13.02 6.84 -10.85
C THR A 197 -12.76 5.34 -10.98
N CYS A 198 -11.53 4.90 -10.66
CA CYS A 198 -11.20 3.48 -10.67
C CYS A 198 -12.10 2.65 -9.75
N PHE A 199 -12.36 3.14 -8.53
CA PHE A 199 -13.22 2.43 -7.57
C PHE A 199 -14.65 2.30 -8.10
N GLN A 200 -15.20 3.35 -8.72
CA GLN A 200 -16.52 3.30 -9.33
C GLN A 200 -16.60 2.29 -10.48
N GLU A 201 -15.60 2.24 -11.33
CA GLU A 201 -15.53 1.29 -12.46
C GLU A 201 -15.42 -0.16 -11.95
N ILE A 202 -14.56 -0.43 -10.97
CA ILE A 202 -14.45 -1.77 -10.36
C ILE A 202 -15.79 -2.20 -9.75
N ILE A 203 -16.47 -1.31 -9.01
CA ILE A 203 -17.77 -1.60 -8.40
C ILE A 203 -18.82 -1.87 -9.49
N LYS A 204 -18.88 -1.05 -10.53
CA LYS A 204 -19.86 -1.22 -11.62
C LYS A 204 -19.67 -2.55 -12.37
N ASN A 205 -18.42 -2.88 -12.70
CA ASN A 205 -18.14 -3.97 -13.64
C ASN A 205 -17.96 -5.33 -12.95
N HIS A 206 -17.45 -5.36 -11.73
CA HIS A 206 -17.00 -6.62 -11.10
C HIS A 206 -17.71 -6.97 -9.78
N LEU A 207 -18.45 -6.03 -9.14
CA LEU A 207 -19.05 -6.29 -7.81
C LEU A 207 -20.06 -7.43 -7.83
N SER A 208 -20.85 -7.57 -8.89
CA SER A 208 -21.80 -8.68 -9.05
C SER A 208 -21.10 -10.04 -9.09
N CYS A 209 -19.97 -10.12 -9.79
CA CYS A 209 -19.12 -11.31 -9.85
C CYS A 209 -18.53 -11.64 -8.47
N PHE A 210 -18.02 -10.66 -7.73
CA PHE A 210 -17.53 -10.85 -6.37
C PHE A 210 -18.59 -11.38 -5.42
N ARG A 211 -19.79 -10.83 -5.49
CA ARG A 211 -20.91 -11.28 -4.64
C ARG A 211 -21.32 -12.71 -4.94
N ALA A 212 -21.47 -13.04 -6.22
CA ALA A 212 -21.85 -14.38 -6.64
C ALA A 212 -20.79 -15.43 -6.27
N ALA A 213 -19.50 -15.08 -6.42
CA ALA A 213 -18.40 -16.02 -6.23
C ALA A 213 -17.89 -16.09 -4.78
N LEU A 214 -17.91 -14.98 -4.06
CA LEU A 214 -17.24 -14.85 -2.76
C LEU A 214 -18.20 -14.63 -1.59
N ASN A 215 -19.48 -14.30 -1.85
CA ASN A 215 -20.48 -14.00 -0.83
C ASN A 215 -19.96 -13.05 0.29
N SER A 216 -19.14 -12.06 -0.10
CA SER A 216 -18.52 -11.13 0.85
C SER A 216 -19.56 -10.21 1.47
N HIS A 217 -19.46 -10.00 2.80
CA HIS A 217 -20.41 -9.16 3.51
C HIS A 217 -20.07 -7.67 3.40
N TYR A 218 -18.78 -7.31 3.45
CA TYR A 218 -18.34 -5.92 3.47
C TYR A 218 -17.28 -5.63 2.41
N LEU A 219 -17.45 -4.50 1.71
CA LEU A 219 -16.38 -3.87 0.96
C LEU A 219 -15.71 -2.81 1.85
N VAL A 220 -14.40 -2.91 2.02
CA VAL A 220 -13.62 -2.01 2.88
C VAL A 220 -12.68 -1.19 2.01
N ALA A 221 -12.73 0.13 2.15
CA ALA A 221 -11.80 1.01 1.46
C ALA A 221 -11.50 2.27 2.29
N ASP A 222 -10.50 3.02 1.85
CA ASP A 222 -10.11 4.28 2.46
C ASP A 222 -11.11 5.42 2.16
N ALA A 223 -10.72 6.64 2.51
CA ALA A 223 -11.56 7.82 2.30
C ALA A 223 -11.80 8.16 0.81
N ALA A 224 -11.03 7.60 -0.13
CA ALA A 224 -11.24 7.84 -1.56
C ALA A 224 -12.55 7.22 -2.07
N MET A 225 -12.99 6.11 -1.48
CA MET A 225 -14.29 5.50 -1.79
C MET A 225 -15.47 6.35 -1.29
N TYR A 226 -15.26 7.19 -0.27
CA TYR A 226 -16.34 7.91 0.41
C TYR A 226 -16.80 9.14 -0.37
N VAL A 227 -17.47 8.89 -1.49
CA VAL A 227 -18.07 9.88 -2.40
C VAL A 227 -19.54 9.51 -2.59
N ALA A 228 -20.43 10.52 -2.68
CA ALA A 228 -21.88 10.29 -2.72
C ALA A 228 -22.29 9.28 -3.79
N GLU A 229 -21.81 9.47 -5.01
CA GLU A 229 -22.15 8.63 -6.18
C GLU A 229 -21.70 7.16 -5.98
N THR A 230 -20.52 6.97 -5.35
CA THR A 230 -20.00 5.62 -5.06
C THR A 230 -20.83 4.93 -3.98
N LEU A 231 -21.22 5.67 -2.94
CA LEU A 231 -22.02 5.11 -1.85
C LEU A 231 -23.43 4.76 -2.30
N GLN A 232 -24.04 5.60 -3.14
CA GLN A 232 -25.34 5.31 -3.80
C GLN A 232 -25.25 4.04 -4.63
N LEU A 233 -24.21 3.93 -5.47
CA LEU A 233 -23.99 2.72 -6.29
C LEU A 233 -23.87 1.45 -5.46
N LEU A 234 -23.16 1.51 -4.31
CA LEU A 234 -23.04 0.38 -3.38
C LEU A 234 -24.39 0.04 -2.73
N ASP A 235 -25.16 1.05 -2.34
CA ASP A 235 -26.45 0.86 -1.68
C ASP A 235 -27.49 0.30 -2.64
N ASP A 236 -27.56 0.82 -3.88
CA ASP A 236 -28.42 0.32 -4.96
C ASP A 236 -28.12 -1.16 -5.25
N GLN A 237 -26.86 -1.55 -5.22
CA GLN A 237 -26.44 -2.94 -5.38
C GLN A 237 -26.57 -3.76 -4.09
N LYS A 238 -27.10 -3.20 -2.99
CA LYS A 238 -27.21 -3.84 -1.67
C LYS A 238 -25.87 -4.36 -1.13
N GLN A 239 -24.77 -3.70 -1.47
CA GLN A 239 -23.46 -4.01 -0.96
C GLN A 239 -23.19 -3.25 0.33
N ARG A 240 -22.87 -3.99 1.40
CA ARG A 240 -22.42 -3.39 2.65
C ARG A 240 -20.98 -2.89 2.51
N PHE A 241 -20.69 -1.74 3.13
CA PHE A 241 -19.36 -1.16 3.11
C PHE A 241 -18.89 -0.73 4.51
N ILE A 242 -17.58 -0.60 4.64
CA ILE A 242 -16.90 0.07 5.76
C ILE A 242 -15.87 1.02 5.15
N SER A 243 -15.98 2.31 5.44
CA SER A 243 -15.06 3.32 4.91
C SER A 243 -14.75 4.40 5.92
N ARG A 244 -13.59 5.03 5.74
CA ARG A 244 -13.23 6.21 6.51
C ARG A 244 -13.92 7.45 5.93
N VAL A 245 -14.58 8.22 6.80
CA VAL A 245 -15.23 9.48 6.42
C VAL A 245 -14.17 10.60 6.32
N PRO A 246 -14.07 11.30 5.18
CA PRO A 246 -13.17 12.45 5.04
C PRO A 246 -13.58 13.61 5.95
N LEU A 247 -12.62 14.23 6.64
CA LEU A 247 -12.89 15.35 7.54
C LEU A 247 -13.11 16.70 6.82
N ASN A 248 -13.09 16.74 5.50
CA ASN A 248 -13.54 17.88 4.69
C ASN A 248 -15.07 17.96 4.54
N ILE A 249 -15.79 16.88 4.86
CA ILE A 249 -17.27 16.88 4.92
C ILE A 249 -17.69 17.68 6.14
N LYS A 250 -18.63 18.61 5.91
CA LYS A 250 -19.10 19.59 6.92
C LYS A 250 -19.55 18.91 8.23
N ASP A 251 -20.40 17.89 8.11
CA ASP A 251 -20.96 17.19 9.27
C ASP A 251 -19.89 16.38 10.03
N ALA A 252 -18.96 15.75 9.30
CA ALA A 252 -17.84 15.05 9.89
C ALA A 252 -16.92 16.01 10.67
N LYS A 253 -16.62 17.19 10.08
CA LYS A 253 -15.83 18.23 10.73
C LYS A 253 -16.51 18.75 11.99
N GLN A 254 -17.83 18.98 11.95
CA GLN A 254 -18.60 19.41 13.10
C GLN A 254 -18.63 18.35 14.21
N LEU A 255 -18.83 17.08 13.84
CA LEU A 255 -18.83 15.97 14.80
C LEU A 255 -17.49 15.86 15.53
N VAL A 256 -16.38 15.92 14.80
CA VAL A 256 -15.04 15.89 15.40
C VAL A 256 -14.76 17.14 16.22
N GLY A 257 -15.23 18.32 15.81
CA GLY A 257 -15.10 19.58 16.58
C GLY A 257 -15.84 19.53 17.93
N LYS A 258 -16.98 18.82 17.97
CA LYS A 258 -17.77 18.60 19.20
C LYS A 258 -17.33 17.38 20.00
N ALA A 259 -16.35 16.60 19.51
CA ALA A 259 -15.90 15.35 20.13
C ALA A 259 -15.53 15.43 21.61
N PRO A 260 -14.92 16.52 22.14
CA PRO A 260 -14.64 16.65 23.57
C PRO A 260 -15.89 16.61 24.47
N ALA A 261 -17.05 17.00 23.93
CA ALA A 261 -18.33 16.99 24.65
C ALA A 261 -19.13 15.69 24.46
N VAL A 262 -18.65 14.76 23.62
CA VAL A 262 -19.33 13.49 23.34
C VAL A 262 -18.88 12.42 24.35
N SER A 263 -19.83 11.72 24.96
CA SER A 263 -19.53 10.58 25.84
C SER A 263 -19.04 9.40 24.99
N LEU A 264 -17.78 9.00 25.19
CA LEU A 264 -17.15 7.90 24.49
C LEU A 264 -17.14 6.63 25.33
N LYS A 265 -17.50 5.51 24.72
CA LYS A 265 -17.43 4.16 25.31
C LYS A 265 -16.13 3.46 24.91
N PRO A 266 -15.53 2.62 25.75
CA PRO A 266 -14.37 1.82 25.35
C PRO A 266 -14.76 0.83 24.25
N VAL A 267 -13.81 0.54 23.35
CA VAL A 267 -13.98 -0.49 22.32
C VAL A 267 -13.52 -1.83 22.88
N GLU A 268 -14.39 -2.83 22.87
CA GLU A 268 -14.06 -4.18 23.33
C GLU A 268 -12.89 -4.77 22.53
N GLY A 269 -11.89 -5.33 23.23
CA GLY A 269 -10.67 -5.88 22.62
C GLY A 269 -9.61 -4.85 22.22
N TYR A 270 -9.83 -3.54 22.49
CA TYR A 270 -8.90 -2.46 22.10
C TYR A 270 -8.72 -1.42 23.23
N GLU A 271 -7.76 -1.59 24.09
CA GLU A 271 -7.52 -0.74 25.28
C GLU A 271 -7.35 0.76 24.99
N ASP A 272 -6.76 1.09 23.81
CA ASP A 272 -6.46 2.49 23.44
C ASP A 272 -7.57 3.16 22.61
N TYR A 273 -8.69 2.44 22.34
CA TYR A 273 -9.76 2.94 21.49
C TYR A 273 -11.04 3.19 22.25
N TYR A 274 -11.65 4.32 21.93
CA TYR A 274 -12.97 4.73 22.44
C TYR A 274 -13.83 5.12 21.26
N PHE A 275 -15.15 4.99 21.38
CA PHE A 275 -16.07 5.34 20.31
C PHE A 275 -17.37 5.94 20.80
N ALA A 276 -18.02 6.68 19.92
CA ALA A 276 -19.43 7.03 19.96
C ALA A 276 -20.06 6.73 18.61
N GLN A 277 -21.32 6.31 18.61
CA GLN A 277 -22.07 6.05 17.39
C GLN A 277 -23.12 7.13 17.19
N VAL A 278 -23.23 7.63 15.95
CA VAL A 278 -24.27 8.58 15.54
C VAL A 278 -24.88 8.14 14.22
N PRO A 279 -26.20 8.30 14.03
CA PRO A 279 -26.83 8.12 12.72
C PRO A 279 -26.38 9.24 11.78
N SER A 280 -26.30 8.94 10.52
CA SER A 280 -25.95 9.91 9.47
C SER A 280 -26.61 9.54 8.15
N THR A 281 -26.85 10.54 7.31
CA THR A 281 -27.26 10.35 5.93
C THR A 281 -26.30 11.16 5.06
N TYR A 282 -25.64 10.49 4.12
CA TYR A 282 -24.74 11.15 3.18
C TYR A 282 -24.87 10.51 1.80
N GLY A 283 -25.06 11.34 0.75
CA GLY A 283 -25.36 10.86 -0.60
C GLY A 283 -26.66 10.05 -0.65
N ASP A 284 -27.70 10.49 0.10
CA ASP A 284 -29.01 9.81 0.24
C ASP A 284 -28.95 8.38 0.82
N VAL A 285 -27.78 7.94 1.29
CA VAL A 285 -27.57 6.63 1.90
C VAL A 285 -27.61 6.76 3.43
N GLN A 286 -28.49 5.97 4.07
CA GLN A 286 -28.53 5.87 5.52
C GLN A 286 -27.33 5.10 6.05
N GLN A 287 -26.68 5.64 7.10
CA GLN A 287 -25.40 5.15 7.61
C GLN A 287 -25.35 5.23 9.12
N ARG A 288 -24.48 4.42 9.70
CA ARG A 288 -23.99 4.59 11.07
C ARG A 288 -22.56 5.12 11.01
N TRP A 289 -22.34 6.27 11.61
CA TRP A 289 -21.01 6.83 11.81
C TRP A 289 -20.49 6.46 13.19
N PHE A 290 -19.27 5.99 13.24
CA PHE A 290 -18.56 5.67 14.47
C PHE A 290 -17.41 6.65 14.63
N LEU A 291 -17.55 7.59 15.57
CA LEU A 291 -16.48 8.50 15.96
C LEU A 291 -15.54 7.74 16.90
N PHE A 292 -14.34 7.44 16.43
CA PHE A 292 -13.30 6.78 17.21
C PHE A 292 -12.28 7.78 17.73
N LEU A 293 -11.80 7.55 18.97
CA LEU A 293 -10.61 8.16 19.54
C LEU A 293 -9.54 7.08 19.73
N ASN A 294 -8.36 7.29 19.19
CA ASN A 294 -7.16 6.48 19.47
C ASN A 294 -6.21 7.28 20.37
N LYS A 295 -6.03 6.85 21.63
CA LYS A 295 -5.17 7.55 22.60
C LYS A 295 -3.71 7.63 22.19
N LYS A 296 -3.13 6.53 21.70
CA LYS A 296 -1.71 6.50 21.24
C LYS A 296 -1.49 7.44 20.06
N ARG A 297 -2.39 7.41 19.10
CA ARG A 297 -2.36 8.31 17.94
C ARG A 297 -2.49 9.77 18.39
N ARG A 298 -3.41 10.07 19.29
CA ARG A 298 -3.58 11.41 19.86
C ARG A 298 -2.29 11.93 20.49
N GLN A 299 -1.61 11.11 21.29
CA GLN A 299 -0.33 11.49 21.90
C GLN A 299 0.77 11.75 20.86
N SER A 300 0.86 10.92 19.83
CA SER A 300 1.83 11.09 18.73
C SER A 300 1.55 12.35 17.90
N GLU A 301 0.27 12.57 17.54
CA GLU A 301 -0.17 13.76 16.80
C GLU A 301 0.03 15.03 17.64
N GLN A 302 -0.21 14.98 18.95
CA GLN A 302 0.01 16.09 19.88
C GLN A 302 1.48 16.49 19.94
N LYS A 303 2.40 15.53 20.05
CA LYS A 303 3.86 15.81 19.99
C LYS A 303 4.26 16.46 18.66
N THR A 304 3.69 15.98 17.56
CA THR A 304 3.95 16.53 16.22
C THR A 304 3.37 17.95 16.08
N LEU A 305 2.17 18.18 16.60
CA LEU A 305 1.54 19.50 16.60
C LEU A 305 2.36 20.51 17.41
N ILE A 306 2.78 20.16 18.62
CA ILE A 306 3.62 21.02 19.47
C ILE A 306 4.87 21.46 18.70
N ARG A 307 5.62 20.52 18.10
CA ARG A 307 6.81 20.85 17.31
C ARG A 307 6.52 21.77 16.11
N LYS A 308 5.40 21.55 15.42
CA LYS A 308 4.97 22.44 14.31
C LYS A 308 4.61 23.83 14.82
N MET A 309 3.92 23.92 15.95
CA MET A 309 3.54 25.18 16.56
C MET A 309 4.77 25.95 17.05
N GLU A 310 5.72 25.32 17.71
CA GLU A 310 7.00 25.92 18.11
C GLU A 310 7.76 26.48 16.90
N LYS A 311 7.88 25.68 15.83
CA LYS A 311 8.54 26.14 14.61
C LYS A 311 7.82 27.33 13.95
N GLN A 312 6.49 27.32 13.93
CA GLN A 312 5.68 28.39 13.35
C GLN A 312 5.74 29.65 14.22
N SER A 313 5.62 29.56 15.54
CA SER A 313 5.71 30.70 16.45
C SER A 313 7.08 31.38 16.38
N LEU A 314 8.17 30.59 16.33
CA LEU A 314 9.51 31.13 16.13
C LEU A 314 9.68 31.85 14.79
N LYS A 315 9.04 31.35 13.72
CA LYS A 315 9.05 32.04 12.42
C LYS A 315 8.31 33.36 12.52
N GLU A 316 7.09 33.39 13.06
CA GLU A 316 6.27 34.59 13.19
C GLU A 316 6.90 35.61 14.11
N ALA A 317 7.55 35.18 15.21
CA ALA A 317 8.31 36.09 16.08
C ALA A 317 9.51 36.70 15.36
N ARG A 318 10.25 35.94 14.53
CA ARG A 318 11.34 36.50 13.71
C ARG A 318 10.84 37.50 12.68
N ASP A 319 9.70 37.23 12.08
CA ASP A 319 9.12 38.17 11.09
C ASP A 319 8.65 39.48 11.76
N LEU A 320 8.09 39.40 12.99
CA LEU A 320 7.80 40.55 13.80
C LEU A 320 9.08 41.34 14.18
N GLU A 321 10.14 40.66 14.53
CA GLU A 321 11.43 41.28 14.88
C GLU A 321 12.06 42.02 13.69
N LYS A 322 11.91 41.48 12.47
CA LYS A 322 12.28 42.19 11.24
C LYS A 322 11.44 43.42 11.03
N LEU A 323 10.13 43.32 11.28
CA LEU A 323 9.21 44.45 11.16
C LEU A 323 9.55 45.58 12.14
N ARG A 324 9.92 45.25 13.38
CA ARG A 324 10.38 46.21 14.41
C ARG A 324 11.62 46.98 14.00
N LYS A 325 12.49 46.39 13.19
CA LYS A 325 13.74 47.00 12.71
C LYS A 325 13.54 47.85 11.44
N LYS A 326 12.37 47.74 10.82
CA LYS A 326 12.06 48.45 9.58
C LYS A 326 11.64 49.90 9.90
N ALA A 327 12.29 50.87 9.26
CA ALA A 327 11.91 52.26 9.33
C ALA A 327 10.75 52.54 8.36
N PHE A 328 9.78 53.33 8.81
CA PHE A 328 8.64 53.82 8.03
C PHE A 328 8.65 55.36 7.95
N LEU A 329 8.03 55.90 6.91
CA LEU A 329 7.99 57.36 6.68
C LEU A 329 6.93 58.05 7.53
N CYS A 330 5.86 57.36 7.91
CA CYS A 330 4.81 57.87 8.78
C CYS A 330 4.31 56.81 9.75
N GLU A 331 3.55 57.24 10.75
CA GLU A 331 2.95 56.37 11.77
C GLU A 331 1.93 55.39 11.18
N ASP A 332 1.10 55.89 10.23
CA ASP A 332 0.07 55.07 9.58
C ASP A 332 0.66 53.89 8.81
N ASP A 333 1.77 54.08 8.08
CA ASP A 333 2.44 53.01 7.36
C ASP A 333 2.98 51.96 8.31
N ALA A 334 3.51 52.36 9.47
CA ALA A 334 4.00 51.43 10.49
C ALA A 334 2.87 50.59 11.10
N LEU A 335 1.73 51.23 11.40
CA LEU A 335 0.54 50.54 11.93
C LEU A 335 -0.10 49.59 10.89
N GLN A 336 -0.19 50.04 9.64
CA GLN A 336 -0.68 49.17 8.54
C GLN A 336 0.20 47.95 8.35
N ALA A 337 1.52 48.11 8.39
CA ALA A 337 2.45 46.98 8.27
C ALA A 337 2.30 46.00 9.42
N PHE A 338 2.07 46.47 10.66
CA PHE A 338 1.80 45.61 11.80
C PHE A 338 0.45 44.87 11.67
N ALA A 339 -0.60 45.57 11.25
CA ALA A 339 -1.91 44.96 11.01
C ALA A 339 -1.85 43.89 9.93
N LEU A 340 -1.07 44.12 8.86
CA LEU A 340 -0.83 43.13 7.81
C LEU A 340 -0.09 41.90 8.36
N TRP A 341 0.96 42.07 9.16
CA TRP A 341 1.65 40.97 9.85
C TRP A 341 0.68 40.17 10.74
N GLN A 342 -0.13 40.82 11.54
CA GLN A 342 -1.11 40.19 12.41
C GLN A 342 -2.15 39.38 11.62
N LYS A 343 -2.63 39.90 10.49
CA LYS A 343 -3.56 39.22 9.58
C LYS A 343 -2.92 37.96 8.93
N GLN A 344 -1.64 38.03 8.64
CA GLN A 344 -0.89 36.90 8.04
C GLN A 344 -0.44 35.88 9.07
N SER A 345 -0.37 36.22 10.34
CA SER A 345 0.01 35.32 11.43
C SER A 345 -1.02 34.23 11.63
N LYS A 346 -0.57 32.96 11.51
CA LYS A 346 -1.44 31.79 11.64
C LYS A 346 -1.64 31.40 13.11
N LEU A 347 -0.65 31.65 13.95
CA LEU A 347 -0.59 31.15 15.31
C LEU A 347 -0.49 32.26 16.35
N CYS A 348 0.36 33.29 16.10
CA CYS A 348 0.57 34.40 17.00
C CYS A 348 -0.49 35.48 16.86
N GLN A 349 -0.79 36.15 17.96
CA GLN A 349 -1.57 37.37 17.97
C GLN A 349 -0.90 38.39 18.88
N SER A 350 -1.25 39.71 18.69
CA SER A 350 -0.76 40.77 19.54
C SER A 350 -1.42 40.74 20.90
N GLY A 351 -0.64 41.00 21.95
CA GLY A 351 -1.12 41.12 23.33
C GLY A 351 -1.63 42.49 23.72
N SER A 352 -1.30 43.51 22.91
CA SER A 352 -1.68 44.92 23.14
C SER A 352 -1.72 45.61 21.79
N GLU A 353 -2.25 46.82 21.78
CA GLU A 353 -2.08 47.74 20.63
C GLU A 353 -0.59 47.99 20.38
N PRO A 354 -0.17 48.07 19.10
CA PRO A 354 1.22 48.36 18.77
C PRO A 354 1.59 49.79 19.14
N GLU A 355 2.76 49.98 19.70
CA GLU A 355 3.34 51.28 19.97
C GLU A 355 4.20 51.70 18.78
N VAL A 356 4.08 52.98 18.35
CA VAL A 356 4.94 53.53 17.30
C VAL A 356 5.95 54.47 17.92
N ILE A 357 7.25 54.16 17.75
CA ILE A 357 8.35 54.94 18.24
C ILE A 357 8.86 55.84 17.12
N ARG A 358 8.80 57.14 17.32
CA ARG A 358 9.34 58.18 16.43
C ARG A 358 10.79 58.47 16.77
N LYS A 359 11.70 58.35 15.81
CA LYS A 359 13.12 58.66 15.98
C LYS A 359 13.54 59.81 15.06
N PRO A 360 14.23 60.83 15.57
CA PRO A 360 14.77 61.91 14.74
C PRO A 360 16.02 61.43 13.99
N CYS A 361 16.11 61.76 12.71
CA CYS A 361 17.25 61.48 11.84
C CYS A 361 17.95 62.77 11.44
N TYR A 362 19.31 62.74 11.45
CA TYR A 362 20.21 63.86 11.13
C TYR A 362 21.22 63.39 10.08
N SER A 363 21.46 64.17 9.05
CA SER A 363 22.39 63.85 7.95
C SER A 363 23.88 64.08 8.29
N GLY A 364 24.20 64.72 9.44
CA GLY A 364 25.57 65.01 9.87
C GLY A 364 26.29 63.81 10.53
N LYS A 365 27.59 63.67 10.33
CA LYS A 365 28.42 62.71 11.07
C LYS A 365 28.72 63.21 12.49
N GLY A 366 28.32 62.48 13.52
CA GLY A 366 28.58 62.79 14.92
C GLY A 366 27.31 63.12 15.72
N ARG A 367 27.47 63.54 17.00
CA ARG A 367 26.34 63.92 17.86
C ARG A 367 25.81 65.27 17.42
N PRO A 368 24.53 65.41 17.06
CA PRO A 368 23.97 66.67 16.64
C PRO A 368 24.04 67.73 17.77
N PRO A 369 24.22 69.04 17.45
CA PRO A 369 24.13 70.13 18.42
C PRO A 369 22.78 70.12 19.12
N SER A 370 22.74 70.62 20.38
CA SER A 370 21.51 70.64 21.19
C SER A 370 20.32 71.35 20.55
N ASP A 371 20.54 72.30 19.64
CA ASP A 371 19.52 73.15 19.00
C ASP A 371 19.27 72.73 17.53
N SER A 372 19.84 71.61 17.03
CA SER A 372 19.66 71.22 15.64
C SER A 372 18.26 70.62 15.43
N LYS A 373 17.57 71.04 14.37
CA LYS A 373 16.31 70.43 13.94
C LYS A 373 16.63 69.13 13.16
N PRO A 374 15.90 68.01 13.41
CA PRO A 374 16.07 66.82 12.63
C PRO A 374 15.66 67.03 11.17
N ASP A 375 16.38 66.38 10.24
CA ASP A 375 16.09 66.48 8.80
C ASP A 375 14.78 65.76 8.46
N HIS A 376 14.54 64.62 9.07
CA HIS A 376 13.29 63.87 8.98
C HIS A 376 13.11 62.98 10.22
N PHE A 377 11.96 62.35 10.30
CA PHE A 377 11.66 61.37 11.34
C PHE A 377 11.44 60.00 10.72
N GLU A 378 11.93 58.98 11.40
CA GLU A 378 11.63 57.57 11.10
C GLU A 378 10.71 57.01 12.18
N TYR A 379 9.77 56.18 11.74
CA TYR A 379 8.79 55.54 12.61
C TYR A 379 9.04 54.06 12.68
N PHE A 380 9.03 53.47 13.88
CA PHE A 380 9.25 52.07 14.13
C PHE A 380 8.07 51.53 14.93
N VAL A 381 7.53 50.39 14.49
CA VAL A 381 6.41 49.75 15.20
C VAL A 381 6.94 48.69 16.19
N HIS A 382 6.44 48.76 17.43
CA HIS A 382 6.72 47.81 18.48
C HIS A 382 5.41 47.16 18.93
N GLY A 383 5.45 45.82 19.11
CA GLY A 383 4.33 45.05 19.64
C GLY A 383 4.82 43.76 20.28
N VAL A 384 4.06 43.21 21.17
CA VAL A 384 4.33 41.90 21.83
C VAL A 384 3.41 40.85 21.20
N CYS A 385 3.95 39.70 20.86
CA CYS A 385 3.17 38.60 20.34
C CYS A 385 3.21 37.40 21.26
N PHE A 386 2.11 36.66 21.30
CA PHE A 386 1.98 35.39 21.99
C PHE A 386 1.15 34.42 21.16
N VAL A 387 1.26 33.14 21.48
CA VAL A 387 0.49 32.08 20.82
C VAL A 387 -0.97 32.15 21.31
N ALA A 388 -1.91 32.31 20.37
CA ALA A 388 -3.33 32.38 20.70
C ALA A 388 -3.83 31.04 21.26
N CYS A 389 -4.33 31.03 22.50
CA CYS A 389 -4.84 29.83 23.17
C CYS A 389 -5.97 29.16 22.39
N GLU A 390 -6.92 29.94 21.88
CA GLU A 390 -8.04 29.43 21.09
C GLU A 390 -7.59 28.68 19.84
N LYS A 391 -6.58 29.20 19.12
CA LYS A 391 -6.02 28.54 17.93
C LYS A 391 -5.34 27.22 18.29
N LYS A 392 -4.69 27.15 19.45
CA LYS A 392 -4.08 25.95 20.00
C LYS A 392 -5.13 24.91 20.38
N GLU A 393 -6.15 25.31 21.13
CA GLU A 393 -7.24 24.42 21.55
C GLU A 393 -8.01 23.87 20.36
N HIS A 394 -8.35 24.71 19.40
CA HIS A 394 -9.03 24.28 18.18
C HIS A 394 -8.19 23.27 17.38
N ALA A 395 -6.88 23.49 17.27
CA ALA A 395 -5.98 22.55 16.60
C ALA A 395 -5.83 21.22 17.36
N GLN A 396 -5.96 21.23 18.68
CA GLN A 396 -5.89 20.04 19.54
C GLN A 396 -7.19 19.25 19.60
N ALA A 397 -8.33 19.85 19.36
CA ALA A 397 -9.65 19.24 19.52
C ALA A 397 -9.85 18.00 18.63
N SER A 398 -9.28 18.01 17.42
CA SER A 398 -9.45 16.93 16.43
C SER A 398 -8.42 15.80 16.52
N LEU A 399 -7.38 15.95 17.37
CA LEU A 399 -6.28 14.99 17.43
C LEU A 399 -6.74 13.61 17.93
N GLY A 400 -6.29 12.57 17.22
CA GLY A 400 -6.57 11.18 17.55
C GLY A 400 -7.97 10.72 17.15
N TYR A 401 -8.84 11.61 16.69
CA TYR A 401 -10.18 11.27 16.24
C TYR A 401 -10.22 10.91 14.75
N PHE A 402 -11.11 9.97 14.42
CA PHE A 402 -11.47 9.63 13.03
C PHE A 402 -12.87 9.03 13.02
N ILE A 403 -13.51 9.07 11.87
CA ILE A 403 -14.85 8.52 11.70
C ILE A 403 -14.78 7.36 10.72
N LEU A 404 -15.37 6.23 11.09
CA LEU A 404 -15.70 5.13 10.19
C LEU A 404 -17.20 5.10 9.96
N SER A 405 -17.58 4.79 8.73
CA SER A 405 -18.97 4.71 8.30
C SER A 405 -19.30 3.34 7.74
N THR A 406 -20.56 2.95 7.89
CA THR A 406 -21.15 1.75 7.27
C THR A 406 -22.64 1.95 6.98
N ASN A 407 -23.15 1.34 5.90
CA ASN A 407 -24.57 1.21 5.62
C ASN A 407 -25.20 -0.06 6.25
N GLU A 408 -24.44 -0.82 7.07
CA GLU A 408 -25.06 -1.86 7.91
C GLU A 408 -25.73 -1.20 9.10
N LEU A 409 -27.07 -1.16 9.09
CA LEU A 409 -27.84 -0.47 10.13
C LEU A 409 -28.11 -1.35 11.36
N ASP A 410 -28.05 -2.68 11.21
CA ASP A 410 -28.25 -3.62 12.30
C ASP A 410 -27.02 -3.64 13.24
N GLN A 411 -27.27 -3.22 14.49
CA GLN A 411 -26.23 -3.16 15.52
C GLN A 411 -25.76 -4.54 15.96
N ASN A 412 -26.60 -5.56 15.82
CA ASN A 412 -26.26 -6.94 16.23
C ASN A 412 -25.35 -7.62 15.19
N ARG A 413 -25.37 -7.16 13.93
CA ARG A 413 -24.53 -7.72 12.85
C ARG A 413 -23.14 -7.13 12.82
N LEU A 414 -22.97 -5.88 13.24
CA LEU A 414 -21.67 -5.20 13.17
C LEU A 414 -21.48 -4.28 14.37
N HIS A 415 -20.69 -4.73 15.34
CA HIS A 415 -20.32 -3.97 16.53
C HIS A 415 -19.08 -3.09 16.26
N ALA A 416 -18.86 -2.08 17.12
CA ALA A 416 -17.75 -1.14 16.98
C ALA A 416 -16.36 -1.82 16.96
N GLY A 417 -16.16 -2.86 17.79
CA GLY A 417 -14.90 -3.63 17.80
C GLY A 417 -14.68 -4.41 16.51
N GLU A 418 -15.72 -5.03 15.99
CA GLU A 418 -15.69 -5.77 14.75
C GLU A 418 -15.50 -4.84 13.53
N LEU A 419 -16.22 -3.72 13.48
CA LEU A 419 -16.05 -2.70 12.46
C LEU A 419 -14.60 -2.17 12.44
N LEU A 420 -14.04 -1.87 13.61
CA LEU A 420 -12.66 -1.40 13.74
C LEU A 420 -11.65 -2.48 13.30
N SER A 421 -11.85 -3.74 13.69
CA SER A 421 -10.98 -4.85 13.32
C SER A 421 -11.01 -5.09 11.81
N THR A 422 -12.21 -5.07 11.22
CA THR A 422 -12.41 -5.24 9.78
C THR A 422 -11.78 -4.07 9.00
N TYR A 423 -11.94 -2.82 9.45
CA TYR A 423 -11.27 -1.69 8.83
C TYR A 423 -9.73 -1.78 8.94
N LYS A 424 -9.21 -2.25 10.07
CA LYS A 424 -7.76 -2.43 10.25
C LYS A 424 -7.17 -3.53 9.38
N SER A 425 -7.96 -4.48 8.90
CA SER A 425 -7.47 -5.50 7.96
C SER A 425 -7.01 -4.89 6.63
N GLN A 426 -7.39 -3.65 6.31
CA GLN A 426 -6.85 -2.88 5.17
C GLN A 426 -5.32 -2.76 5.21
N GLN A 427 -4.69 -2.83 6.38
CA GLN A 427 -3.22 -2.89 6.51
C GLN A 427 -2.60 -4.09 5.76
N GLN A 428 -3.37 -5.12 5.44
CA GLN A 428 -2.89 -6.27 4.66
C GLN A 428 -2.65 -5.86 3.20
N VAL A 429 -3.53 -5.05 2.59
CA VAL A 429 -3.32 -4.51 1.24
C VAL A 429 -2.08 -3.63 1.21
N GLU A 430 -1.94 -2.73 2.19
CA GLU A 430 -0.75 -1.90 2.34
C GLU A 430 0.53 -2.75 2.52
N GLY A 431 0.42 -3.86 3.25
CA GLY A 431 1.48 -4.86 3.40
C GLY A 431 1.84 -5.51 2.06
N GLY A 432 0.84 -5.85 1.24
CA GLY A 432 1.00 -6.36 -0.11
C GLY A 432 1.72 -5.36 -1.03
N PHE A 433 1.32 -4.10 -1.01
CA PHE A 433 2.00 -3.06 -1.80
C PHE A 433 3.45 -2.85 -1.37
N ARG A 434 3.74 -2.85 -0.06
CA ARG A 434 5.14 -2.78 0.42
C ARG A 434 5.97 -3.97 -0.03
N PHE A 435 5.37 -5.15 -0.09
CA PHE A 435 6.03 -6.34 -0.64
C PHE A 435 6.33 -6.14 -2.13
N LEU A 436 5.34 -5.78 -2.95
CA LEU A 436 5.50 -5.56 -4.38
C LEU A 436 6.50 -4.45 -4.71
N LYS A 437 6.61 -3.42 -3.87
CA LYS A 437 7.55 -2.29 -4.02
C LYS A 437 8.90 -2.50 -3.33
N SER A 438 9.13 -3.65 -2.71
CA SER A 438 10.41 -3.89 -2.05
C SER A 438 11.54 -4.02 -3.09
N PRO A 439 12.72 -3.46 -2.81
CA PRO A 439 13.87 -3.55 -3.75
C PRO A 439 14.25 -4.99 -4.09
N ASP A 440 14.01 -5.92 -3.18
CA ASP A 440 14.32 -7.34 -3.37
C ASP A 440 13.33 -8.03 -4.33
N PHE A 441 12.17 -7.44 -4.59
CA PHE A 441 11.14 -8.00 -5.47
C PHE A 441 11.17 -7.41 -6.88
N LEU A 442 12.03 -6.47 -7.17
CA LEU A 442 12.27 -5.90 -8.52
C LEU A 442 11.13 -5.15 -9.19
N VAL A 443 10.33 -4.47 -8.42
CA VAL A 443 9.13 -3.82 -8.93
C VAL A 443 9.28 -2.30 -9.03
N SER A 444 10.36 -1.73 -8.54
CA SER A 444 10.56 -0.27 -8.58
C SER A 444 10.85 0.27 -9.98
N SER A 445 11.25 -0.59 -10.92
CA SER A 445 11.50 -0.21 -12.31
C SER A 445 11.05 -1.32 -13.26
N LEU A 446 9.91 -1.09 -13.91
CA LEU A 446 9.43 -1.95 -14.98
C LEU A 446 10.20 -1.61 -16.25
N TYR A 447 11.08 -2.50 -16.69
CA TYR A 447 11.94 -2.30 -17.88
C TYR A 447 11.27 -2.74 -19.19
N LEU A 448 9.96 -2.91 -19.22
CA LEU A 448 9.21 -3.29 -20.41
C LEU A 448 8.76 -2.05 -21.18
N LYS A 449 8.85 -2.09 -22.50
CA LYS A 449 8.47 -0.98 -23.39
C LYS A 449 7.00 -0.98 -23.78
N LYS A 450 6.38 -2.17 -23.85
CA LYS A 450 5.00 -2.33 -24.29
C LYS A 450 4.04 -2.23 -23.10
N PRO A 451 3.03 -1.32 -23.14
CA PRO A 451 2.02 -1.20 -22.07
C PRO A 451 1.31 -2.51 -21.79
N GLU A 452 0.96 -3.29 -22.80
CA GLU A 452 0.28 -4.59 -22.71
C GLU A 452 1.09 -5.59 -21.88
N ARG A 453 2.41 -5.62 -22.07
CA ARG A 453 3.30 -6.47 -21.28
C ARG A 453 3.46 -5.98 -19.85
N ILE A 454 3.33 -4.68 -19.60
CA ILE A 454 3.34 -4.12 -18.25
C ILE A 454 2.07 -4.55 -17.51
N GLU A 455 0.91 -4.53 -18.15
CA GLU A 455 -0.33 -5.04 -17.54
C GLU A 455 -0.19 -6.52 -17.15
N SER A 456 0.33 -7.34 -18.07
CA SER A 456 0.56 -8.76 -17.80
C SER A 456 1.60 -9.00 -16.70
N LEU A 457 2.66 -8.20 -16.67
CA LEU A 457 3.67 -8.29 -15.61
C LEU A 457 3.07 -7.91 -14.25
N LEU A 458 2.20 -6.90 -14.17
CA LEU A 458 1.46 -6.55 -12.95
C LEU A 458 0.60 -7.73 -12.47
N MET A 459 0.00 -8.50 -13.41
CA MET A 459 -0.70 -9.73 -13.06
C MET A 459 0.26 -10.78 -12.46
N VAL A 460 1.41 -11.03 -13.10
CA VAL A 460 2.42 -11.99 -12.59
C VAL A 460 2.91 -11.56 -11.21
N MET A 461 3.17 -10.28 -11.00
CA MET A 461 3.55 -9.74 -9.70
C MET A 461 2.48 -9.96 -8.64
N THR A 462 1.21 -9.77 -9.02
CA THR A 462 0.08 -10.02 -8.11
C THR A 462 -0.05 -11.53 -7.82
N LEU A 463 0.25 -12.41 -8.78
CA LEU A 463 0.37 -13.86 -8.54
C LEU A 463 1.51 -14.21 -7.58
N CYS A 464 2.65 -13.52 -7.66
CA CYS A 464 3.71 -13.68 -6.65
C CYS A 464 3.21 -13.33 -5.25
N LEU A 465 2.48 -12.22 -5.10
CA LEU A 465 1.89 -11.83 -3.82
C LEU A 465 0.88 -12.87 -3.34
N MET A 466 0.04 -13.41 -4.24
CA MET A 466 -0.92 -14.47 -3.94
C MET A 466 -0.21 -15.72 -3.40
N VAL A 467 0.81 -16.21 -4.11
CA VAL A 467 1.57 -17.41 -3.72
C VAL A 467 2.29 -17.18 -2.38
N TYR A 468 2.90 -16.02 -2.20
CA TYR A 468 3.55 -15.64 -0.95
C TYR A 468 2.58 -15.62 0.23
N ALA A 469 1.42 -14.99 0.07
CA ALA A 469 0.37 -14.93 1.09
C ALA A 469 -0.23 -16.32 1.38
N ALA A 470 -0.44 -17.13 0.34
CA ALA A 470 -0.94 -18.51 0.46
C ALA A 470 0.04 -19.39 1.26
N ILE A 471 1.33 -19.35 0.96
CA ILE A 471 2.36 -20.07 1.72
C ILE A 471 2.34 -19.63 3.18
N GLN A 472 2.32 -18.32 3.43
CA GLN A 472 2.29 -17.79 4.80
C GLN A 472 1.05 -18.25 5.57
N HIS A 473 -0.11 -18.14 4.96
CA HIS A 473 -1.37 -18.59 5.54
C HIS A 473 -1.34 -20.10 5.84
N ARG A 474 -0.95 -20.91 4.85
CA ARG A 474 -0.89 -22.38 4.97
C ARG A 474 0.03 -22.81 6.10
N ILE A 475 1.24 -22.25 6.18
CA ILE A 475 2.19 -22.55 7.27
C ILE A 475 1.59 -22.20 8.63
N ARG A 476 1.03 -21.01 8.79
CA ARG A 476 0.43 -20.56 10.05
C ARG A 476 -0.77 -21.39 10.47
N HIS A 477 -1.63 -21.73 9.51
CA HIS A 477 -2.79 -22.58 9.73
C HIS A 477 -2.38 -23.98 10.22
N GLU A 478 -1.45 -24.63 9.51
CA GLU A 478 -1.02 -25.98 9.86
C GLU A 478 -0.20 -26.04 11.16
N LEU A 479 0.64 -25.03 11.45
CA LEU A 479 1.31 -24.92 12.75
C LEU A 479 0.33 -24.87 13.90
N LYS A 480 -0.75 -24.08 13.77
CA LYS A 480 -1.81 -23.99 14.79
C LYS A 480 -2.60 -25.31 14.90
N LYS A 481 -3.06 -25.83 13.76
CA LYS A 481 -3.88 -27.05 13.68
C LYS A 481 -3.19 -28.26 14.28
N GLN A 482 -1.88 -28.41 14.01
CA GLN A 482 -1.06 -29.52 14.50
C GLN A 482 -0.36 -29.22 15.85
N SER A 483 -0.65 -28.06 16.48
CA SER A 483 0.00 -27.62 17.72
C SER A 483 1.53 -27.64 17.66
N ARG A 484 2.11 -27.44 16.45
CA ARG A 484 3.56 -27.35 16.23
C ARG A 484 4.01 -25.89 16.26
N VAL A 485 5.30 -25.68 16.43
CA VAL A 485 5.92 -24.36 16.50
C VAL A 485 7.12 -24.26 15.55
N PHE A 486 7.41 -23.05 15.12
CA PHE A 486 8.59 -22.74 14.33
C PHE A 486 9.39 -21.62 15.03
N PRO A 487 10.73 -21.68 15.10
CA PRO A 487 11.52 -20.67 15.79
C PRO A 487 11.46 -19.31 15.06
N ASN A 488 11.18 -18.24 15.77
CA ASN A 488 11.30 -16.88 15.23
C ASN A 488 12.77 -16.44 15.16
N GLN A 489 13.03 -15.19 14.69
CA GLN A 489 14.39 -14.63 14.57
C GLN A 489 15.15 -14.58 15.91
N LYS A 490 14.44 -14.53 17.04
CA LYS A 490 15.01 -14.57 18.40
C LYS A 490 15.10 -15.99 18.96
N LYS A 491 14.95 -17.02 18.12
CA LYS A 491 14.93 -18.45 18.47
C LYS A 491 13.78 -18.85 19.43
N LYS A 492 12.78 -18.00 19.63
CA LYS A 492 11.60 -18.31 20.45
C LYS A 492 10.56 -19.07 19.60
N PRO A 493 9.87 -20.07 20.17
CA PRO A 493 8.80 -20.77 19.46
C PRO A 493 7.66 -19.82 19.09
N CYS A 494 7.13 -19.92 17.87
CA CYS A 494 5.97 -19.17 17.41
C CYS A 494 5.13 -19.98 16.42
N GLN A 495 3.85 -19.62 16.28
CA GLN A 495 2.91 -20.22 15.32
C GLN A 495 2.52 -19.26 14.20
N ASN A 496 3.10 -18.07 14.16
CA ASN A 496 2.81 -17.04 13.17
C ASN A 496 4.06 -16.50 12.45
N PRO A 497 4.97 -17.38 11.96
CA PRO A 497 6.14 -16.89 11.23
C PRO A 497 5.71 -16.15 9.95
N THR A 498 6.56 -15.21 9.47
CA THR A 498 6.42 -14.63 8.14
C THR A 498 7.01 -15.56 7.09
N ALA A 499 6.42 -15.59 5.89
CA ALA A 499 6.98 -16.40 4.80
C ALA A 499 8.43 -15.99 4.50
N ARG A 500 8.76 -14.70 4.55
CA ARG A 500 10.14 -14.21 4.35
C ARG A 500 11.13 -14.82 5.35
N TRP A 501 10.74 -14.95 6.61
CA TRP A 501 11.59 -15.59 7.61
C TRP A 501 11.76 -17.08 7.34
N VAL A 502 10.68 -17.78 6.95
CA VAL A 502 10.76 -19.18 6.54
C VAL A 502 11.68 -19.34 5.33
N PHE A 503 11.53 -18.52 4.30
CA PHE A 503 12.37 -18.53 3.10
C PHE A 503 13.85 -18.33 3.44
N PHE A 504 14.16 -17.37 4.31
CA PHE A 504 15.52 -17.20 4.82
C PHE A 504 16.06 -18.47 5.50
N CYS A 505 15.22 -19.18 6.25
CA CYS A 505 15.63 -20.43 6.89
C CYS A 505 15.89 -21.57 5.91
N PHE A 506 15.40 -21.51 4.67
CA PHE A 506 15.59 -22.53 3.64
C PHE A 506 16.82 -22.28 2.75
N GLN A 507 17.61 -21.26 3.02
CA GLN A 507 18.87 -21.02 2.30
C GLN A 507 19.87 -22.15 2.56
N GLY A 508 20.62 -22.54 1.52
CA GLY A 508 21.66 -23.58 1.58
C GLY A 508 21.12 -25.00 1.39
N ILE A 509 19.87 -25.18 0.96
CA ILE A 509 19.33 -26.48 0.55
C ILE A 509 19.60 -26.65 -0.94
N ASN A 510 20.27 -27.76 -1.30
CA ASN A 510 20.66 -28.05 -2.67
C ASN A 510 20.21 -29.44 -3.09
N VAL A 511 20.09 -29.63 -4.40
CA VAL A 511 19.99 -30.94 -5.04
C VAL A 511 21.36 -31.35 -5.49
N LEU A 512 21.88 -32.45 -4.97
CA LEU A 512 23.10 -33.09 -5.40
C LEU A 512 22.76 -34.16 -6.44
N THR A 513 23.26 -34.04 -7.66
CA THR A 513 23.17 -35.08 -8.68
C THR A 513 24.51 -35.81 -8.76
N VAL A 514 24.48 -37.17 -8.68
CA VAL A 514 25.64 -38.05 -8.75
C VAL A 514 25.58 -38.80 -10.06
N ASN A 515 26.64 -38.71 -10.87
CA ASN A 515 26.78 -39.38 -12.17
C ASN A 515 25.60 -39.13 -13.14
N ASN A 516 24.95 -38.00 -13.06
CA ASN A 516 23.78 -37.62 -13.84
C ASN A 516 22.56 -38.57 -13.70
N GLN A 517 22.49 -39.38 -12.66
CA GLN A 517 21.41 -40.36 -12.46
C GLN A 517 20.70 -40.24 -11.11
N GLU A 518 21.44 -40.16 -10.03
CA GLU A 518 20.87 -40.12 -8.68
C GLU A 518 20.82 -38.70 -8.15
N GLN A 519 19.65 -38.29 -7.66
CA GLN A 519 19.45 -36.96 -7.07
C GLN A 519 19.14 -37.08 -5.58
N HIS A 520 19.85 -36.33 -4.76
CA HIS A 520 19.66 -36.25 -3.32
C HIS A 520 19.51 -34.81 -2.87
N VAL A 521 18.50 -34.52 -2.06
CA VAL A 521 18.37 -33.17 -1.43
C VAL A 521 19.27 -33.14 -0.19
N VAL A 522 20.17 -32.20 -0.16
CA VAL A 522 21.15 -32.01 0.92
C VAL A 522 20.98 -30.65 1.61
N GLY A 523 21.39 -30.58 2.88
CA GLY A 523 21.33 -29.33 3.66
C GLY A 523 20.04 -29.14 4.47
N LEU A 524 19.10 -30.10 4.44
CA LEU A 524 17.90 -30.08 5.27
C LEU A 524 18.25 -30.27 6.76
N LYS A 525 17.64 -29.46 7.61
CA LYS A 525 17.73 -29.52 9.07
C LYS A 525 16.33 -29.69 9.66
N GLU A 526 16.22 -30.05 10.92
CA GLU A 526 14.96 -30.31 11.62
C GLU A 526 13.90 -29.20 11.44
N LYS A 527 14.32 -27.92 11.50
CA LYS A 527 13.41 -26.79 11.32
C LYS A 527 12.77 -26.73 9.93
N GLN A 528 13.52 -27.08 8.86
CA GLN A 528 12.97 -27.14 7.50
C GLN A 528 12.07 -28.36 7.33
N LEU A 529 12.48 -29.50 7.85
CA LEU A 529 11.66 -30.73 7.86
C LEU A 529 10.31 -30.47 8.56
N THR A 530 10.31 -29.73 9.67
CA THR A 530 9.05 -29.33 10.33
C THR A 530 8.09 -28.62 9.39
N ILE A 531 8.55 -27.66 8.59
CA ILE A 531 7.71 -26.94 7.62
C ILE A 531 7.24 -27.87 6.49
N ILE A 532 8.15 -28.65 5.92
CA ILE A 532 7.85 -29.55 4.82
C ILE A 532 6.78 -30.57 5.25
N GLN A 533 6.94 -31.20 6.41
CA GLN A 533 6.00 -32.20 6.96
C GLN A 533 4.60 -31.63 7.23
N ILE A 534 4.50 -30.41 7.84
CA ILE A 534 3.19 -29.82 8.09
C ILE A 534 2.45 -29.42 6.81
N LEU A 535 3.18 -29.13 5.73
CA LEU A 535 2.61 -28.79 4.42
C LEU A 535 2.20 -30.03 3.63
N GLY A 536 2.82 -31.20 3.89
CA GLY A 536 2.42 -32.52 3.40
C GLY A 536 3.11 -32.97 2.12
N ILE A 537 2.61 -34.08 1.55
CA ILE A 537 3.26 -34.90 0.51
C ILE A 537 3.72 -34.09 -0.72
N SER A 538 2.94 -33.13 -1.20
CA SER A 538 3.31 -32.30 -2.37
C SER A 538 4.59 -31.48 -2.14
N TYR A 539 4.87 -31.12 -0.89
CA TYR A 539 6.09 -30.41 -0.52
C TYR A 539 7.24 -31.38 -0.22
N GLU A 540 6.92 -32.51 0.42
CA GLU A 540 7.89 -33.57 0.66
C GLU A 540 8.49 -34.11 -0.65
N SER A 541 7.70 -34.31 -1.70
CA SER A 541 8.16 -34.76 -3.01
C SER A 541 9.14 -33.82 -3.71
N VAL A 542 9.10 -32.52 -3.43
CA VAL A 542 10.05 -31.55 -3.98
C VAL A 542 11.39 -31.59 -3.23
N TYR A 543 11.36 -31.95 -1.94
CA TYR A 543 12.53 -31.98 -1.05
C TYR A 543 13.01 -33.40 -0.69
N SER A 544 12.52 -34.42 -1.42
CA SER A 544 12.97 -35.79 -1.29
C SER A 544 14.13 -36.14 -2.24
#